data_143dc871c63dadb86f3762e23c3bf9ec
#
_entry.id   143dc871c63dadb86f3762e23c3bf9ec
#
_cell.length_a   1.000
_cell.length_b   1.000
_cell.length_c   1.000
_cell.angle_alpha   90.00
_cell.angle_beta   90.00
_cell.angle_gamma   90.00
#
_symmetry.space_group_name_H-M   'P 1'
#
loop_
_entity.id
_entity.type
_entity.pdbx_description
1 polymer ?
#
loop_
_entity_poly.entity_id
_entity_poly.type
_entity_poly.pdbx_seq_one_letter_code
_entity_poly.pdbx_strand_id
1 'polypeptide(L)'
;MKAIVCVKQVPDTSGKVSVKPDGTLDRASMATITNPDDLNALEAALKLKDATGCEVVVVTMGPPPAEGMLRELLARGADKAVLVSGREFGGSDTFATSQILAAAVNKIGVGPEDVVFCGRQAIDGDTAQVGPQIAEKLHLPQVTYVADIQKDGNTLTVKRMLEDGYMMVKVQTLSLIHISEPTRRTPIS
;
A
#
# COMPACT_ATOMS: atom_id res chain seq x y z
N MET A 1 11.85 10.49 -9.97
CA MET A 1 11.24 10.12 -8.69
C MET A 1 10.09 9.17 -8.93
N LYS A 2 9.97 8.11 -8.14
CA LYS A 2 8.83 7.18 -8.14
C LYS A 2 8.15 7.18 -6.76
N ALA A 3 6.84 7.01 -6.77
CA ALA A 3 6.04 6.65 -5.61
C ALA A 3 5.59 5.19 -5.80
N ILE A 4 6.13 4.26 -5.02
CA ILE A 4 5.79 2.84 -5.11
C ILE A 4 4.76 2.54 -4.03
N VAL A 5 3.60 2.04 -4.42
CA VAL A 5 2.47 1.77 -3.51
C VAL A 5 2.24 0.28 -3.42
N CYS A 6 2.43 -0.29 -2.24
CA CYS A 6 2.06 -1.67 -1.96
C CYS A 6 0.54 -1.76 -1.74
N VAL A 7 -0.12 -2.64 -2.47
CA VAL A 7 -1.58 -2.80 -2.42
C VAL A 7 -1.95 -4.27 -2.28
N LYS A 8 -3.07 -4.56 -1.62
CA LYS A 8 -3.58 -5.91 -1.44
C LYS A 8 -5.02 -6.02 -1.91
N GLN A 9 -5.33 -7.13 -2.59
CA GLN A 9 -6.71 -7.55 -2.81
C GLN A 9 -7.20 -8.30 -1.59
N VAL A 10 -8.35 -7.92 -1.05
CA VAL A 10 -8.96 -8.52 0.14
C VAL A 10 -10.39 -8.93 -0.14
N PRO A 11 -10.95 -9.90 0.60
CA PRO A 11 -12.38 -10.21 0.54
C PRO A 11 -13.22 -8.99 0.89
N ASP A 12 -14.31 -8.77 0.15
CA ASP A 12 -15.31 -7.77 0.49
C ASP A 12 -16.17 -8.27 1.67
N THR A 13 -15.93 -7.72 2.85
CA THR A 13 -16.66 -8.06 4.06
C THR A 13 -18.01 -7.34 4.20
N SER A 14 -18.32 -6.39 3.32
CA SER A 14 -19.61 -5.70 3.27
C SER A 14 -20.72 -6.52 2.58
N GLY A 15 -20.32 -7.56 1.82
CA GLY A 15 -21.20 -8.45 1.09
C GLY A 15 -21.66 -9.68 1.91
N LYS A 16 -22.38 -10.59 1.25
CA LYS A 16 -22.77 -11.88 1.84
C LYS A 16 -21.53 -12.76 2.05
N VAL A 17 -21.28 -13.11 3.29
CA VAL A 17 -20.26 -14.10 3.64
C VAL A 17 -20.80 -15.50 3.28
N SER A 18 -20.14 -16.18 2.35
CA SER A 18 -20.44 -17.56 1.98
C SER A 18 -19.65 -18.52 2.88
N VAL A 19 -20.34 -19.52 3.40
CA VAL A 19 -19.75 -20.55 4.25
C VAL A 19 -19.90 -21.89 3.56
N LYS A 20 -18.82 -22.66 3.51
CA LYS A 20 -18.84 -24.03 2.96
C LYS A 20 -19.62 -24.98 3.87
N PRO A 21 -20.04 -26.17 3.38
CA PRO A 21 -20.74 -27.16 4.19
C PRO A 21 -19.99 -27.61 5.44
N ASP A 22 -18.66 -27.48 5.47
CA ASP A 22 -17.79 -27.81 6.61
C ASP A 22 -17.66 -26.68 7.64
N GLY A 23 -18.38 -25.55 7.45
CA GLY A 23 -18.36 -24.39 8.32
C GLY A 23 -17.20 -23.42 8.08
N THR A 24 -16.33 -23.66 7.10
CA THR A 24 -15.25 -22.75 6.72
C THR A 24 -15.72 -21.70 5.75
N LEU A 25 -15.05 -20.53 5.73
CA LEU A 25 -15.34 -19.46 4.78
C LEU A 25 -15.05 -19.91 3.35
N ASP A 26 -16.04 -19.75 2.45
CA ASP A 26 -15.83 -19.91 1.00
C ASP A 26 -15.25 -18.65 0.38
N ARG A 27 -13.96 -18.44 0.58
CA ARG A 27 -13.23 -17.28 0.05
C ARG A 27 -13.25 -17.20 -1.48
N ALA A 28 -13.44 -18.32 -2.17
CA ALA A 28 -13.44 -18.36 -3.63
C ALA A 28 -14.72 -17.76 -4.24
N SER A 29 -15.83 -17.78 -3.50
CA SER A 29 -17.11 -17.22 -3.92
C SER A 29 -17.34 -15.78 -3.45
N MET A 30 -16.46 -15.24 -2.60
CA MET A 30 -16.58 -13.88 -2.10
C MET A 30 -16.09 -12.88 -3.15
N ALA A 31 -16.82 -11.77 -3.31
CA ALA A 31 -16.31 -10.62 -4.03
C ALA A 31 -15.02 -10.11 -3.37
N THR A 32 -14.13 -9.58 -4.18
CA THR A 32 -12.87 -9.02 -3.68
C THR A 32 -12.78 -7.55 -4.04
N ILE A 33 -12.15 -6.78 -3.16
CA ILE A 33 -11.93 -5.34 -3.32
C ILE A 33 -10.45 -5.02 -3.10
N THR A 34 -10.02 -3.84 -3.54
CA THR A 34 -8.76 -3.27 -3.08
C THR A 34 -8.88 -2.94 -1.59
N ASN A 35 -7.88 -3.31 -0.80
CA ASN A 35 -7.85 -2.96 0.62
C ASN A 35 -8.05 -1.45 0.83
N PRO A 36 -9.03 -1.01 1.64
CA PRO A 36 -9.34 0.42 1.81
C PRO A 36 -8.15 1.26 2.31
N ASP A 37 -7.36 0.72 3.24
CA ASP A 37 -6.18 1.43 3.75
C ASP A 37 -5.11 1.62 2.65
N ASP A 38 -5.00 0.69 1.70
CA ASP A 38 -4.08 0.83 0.57
C ASP A 38 -4.58 1.84 -0.47
N LEU A 39 -5.91 2.05 -0.57
CA LEU A 39 -6.46 3.14 -1.38
C LEU A 39 -6.09 4.51 -0.80
N ASN A 40 -5.99 4.64 0.54
CA ASN A 40 -5.49 5.86 1.17
C ASN A 40 -4.01 6.09 0.82
N ALA A 41 -3.21 5.04 0.80
CA ALA A 41 -1.81 5.10 0.39
C ALA A 41 -1.67 5.50 -1.09
N LEU A 42 -2.51 4.95 -1.97
CA LEU A 42 -2.55 5.33 -3.39
C LEU A 42 -2.95 6.80 -3.55
N GLU A 43 -3.96 7.27 -2.83
CA GLU A 43 -4.39 8.67 -2.86
C GLU A 43 -3.26 9.63 -2.44
N ALA A 44 -2.51 9.28 -1.39
CA ALA A 44 -1.34 10.05 -0.97
C ALA A 44 -0.25 10.10 -2.06
N ALA A 45 0.00 8.97 -2.73
CA ALA A 45 0.94 8.89 -3.85
C ALA A 45 0.48 9.70 -5.06
N LEU A 46 -0.83 9.69 -5.39
CA LEU A 46 -1.40 10.47 -6.48
C LEU A 46 -1.35 11.98 -6.19
N LYS A 47 -1.59 12.41 -4.95
CA LYS A 47 -1.39 13.81 -4.55
C LYS A 47 0.08 14.23 -4.69
N LEU A 48 1.00 13.35 -4.31
CA LEU A 48 2.43 13.61 -4.51
C LEU A 48 2.78 13.71 -6.00
N LYS A 49 2.15 12.87 -6.85
CA LYS A 49 2.28 12.96 -8.31
C LYS A 49 1.77 14.28 -8.85
N ASP A 50 0.60 14.75 -8.40
CA ASP A 50 0.04 16.04 -8.81
C ASP A 50 0.97 17.21 -8.47
N ALA A 51 1.66 17.12 -7.32
CA ALA A 51 2.58 18.17 -6.86
C ALA A 51 3.98 18.11 -7.50
N THR A 52 4.46 16.94 -7.91
CA THR A 52 5.86 16.73 -8.31
C THR A 52 6.06 16.14 -9.69
N GLY A 53 5.00 15.61 -10.32
CA GLY A 53 5.09 14.86 -11.59
C GLY A 53 5.74 13.49 -11.44
N CYS A 54 5.83 12.91 -10.23
CA CYS A 54 6.45 11.60 -10.02
C CYS A 54 5.66 10.46 -10.68
N GLU A 55 6.34 9.38 -11.03
CA GLU A 55 5.72 8.15 -11.52
C GLU A 55 5.11 7.37 -10.35
N VAL A 56 3.85 6.96 -10.43
CA VAL A 56 3.18 6.10 -9.44
C VAL A 56 3.17 4.66 -9.91
N VAL A 57 3.81 3.78 -9.15
CA VAL A 57 3.89 2.34 -9.42
C VAL A 57 3.17 1.57 -8.34
N VAL A 58 2.09 0.86 -8.66
CA VAL A 58 1.41 -0.02 -7.71
C VAL A 58 1.99 -1.44 -7.79
N VAL A 59 2.20 -2.08 -6.65
CA VAL A 59 2.71 -3.45 -6.57
C VAL A 59 1.84 -4.29 -5.63
N THR A 60 1.50 -5.50 -6.05
CA THR A 60 0.77 -6.46 -5.22
C THR A 60 1.41 -7.85 -5.30
N MET A 61 1.36 -8.58 -4.20
CA MET A 61 1.59 -10.02 -4.18
C MET A 61 0.23 -10.71 -4.09
N GLY A 62 -0.07 -11.51 -5.09
CA GLY A 62 -1.38 -12.18 -5.13
C GLY A 62 -1.54 -13.17 -6.27
N PRO A 63 -2.66 -13.89 -6.31
CA PRO A 63 -2.98 -14.80 -7.40
C PRO A 63 -3.28 -14.03 -8.70
N PRO A 64 -3.24 -14.69 -9.86
CA PRO A 64 -3.48 -14.04 -11.16
C PRO A 64 -4.76 -13.17 -11.24
N PRO A 65 -5.90 -13.53 -10.61
CA PRO A 65 -7.09 -12.67 -10.64
C PRO A 65 -6.91 -11.26 -10.03
N ALA A 66 -5.88 -11.03 -9.21
CA ALA A 66 -5.55 -9.71 -8.69
C ALA A 66 -5.16 -8.70 -9.80
N GLU A 67 -4.93 -9.16 -11.03
CA GLU A 67 -4.74 -8.30 -12.19
C GLU A 67 -5.94 -7.35 -12.41
N GLY A 68 -7.16 -7.83 -12.17
CA GLY A 68 -8.37 -7.00 -12.28
C GLY A 68 -8.31 -5.76 -11.38
N MET A 69 -7.94 -5.95 -10.12
CA MET A 69 -7.72 -4.87 -9.17
C MET A 69 -6.63 -3.89 -9.66
N LEU A 70 -5.51 -4.40 -10.17
CA LEU A 70 -4.43 -3.54 -10.67
C LEU A 70 -4.87 -2.68 -11.86
N ARG A 71 -5.72 -3.20 -12.75
CA ARG A 71 -6.31 -2.42 -13.85
C ARG A 71 -7.19 -1.27 -13.35
N GLU A 72 -7.95 -1.50 -12.28
CA GLU A 72 -8.73 -0.43 -11.63
C GLU A 72 -7.82 0.66 -11.03
N LEU A 73 -6.68 0.29 -10.43
CA LEU A 73 -5.74 1.25 -9.86
C LEU A 73 -5.02 2.06 -10.95
N LEU A 74 -4.73 1.46 -12.11
CA LEU A 74 -4.25 2.18 -13.30
C LEU A 74 -5.29 3.20 -13.79
N ALA A 75 -6.57 2.81 -13.86
CA ALA A 75 -7.65 3.72 -14.23
C ALA A 75 -7.85 4.87 -13.22
N ARG A 76 -7.44 4.69 -11.96
CA ARG A 76 -7.44 5.74 -10.92
C ARG A 76 -6.26 6.71 -11.02
N GLY A 77 -5.26 6.44 -11.88
CA GLY A 77 -4.15 7.36 -12.14
C GLY A 77 -2.76 6.83 -11.82
N ALA A 78 -2.61 5.57 -11.41
CA ALA A 78 -1.29 4.93 -11.35
C ALA A 78 -0.72 4.79 -12.77
N ASP A 79 0.61 4.89 -12.91
CA ASP A 79 1.28 4.82 -14.22
C ASP A 79 1.68 3.40 -14.59
N LYS A 80 2.05 2.60 -13.58
CA LYS A 80 2.47 1.20 -13.75
C LYS A 80 1.89 0.31 -12.66
N ALA A 81 1.71 -0.95 -13.00
CA ALA A 81 1.26 -1.98 -12.07
C ALA A 81 2.15 -3.22 -12.17
N VAL A 82 2.49 -3.81 -11.04
CA VAL A 82 3.31 -5.00 -10.92
C VAL A 82 2.57 -6.06 -10.11
N LEU A 83 2.32 -7.20 -10.72
CA LEU A 83 1.78 -8.39 -10.05
C LEU A 83 2.92 -9.36 -9.75
N VAL A 84 3.13 -9.64 -8.48
CA VAL A 84 4.03 -10.69 -8.00
C VAL A 84 3.20 -11.92 -7.71
N SER A 85 3.27 -12.93 -8.57
CA SER A 85 2.43 -14.11 -8.49
C SER A 85 3.26 -15.38 -8.63
N GLY A 86 2.96 -16.35 -7.78
CA GLY A 86 3.56 -17.67 -7.75
C GLY A 86 2.78 -18.58 -6.80
N ARG A 87 2.68 -19.87 -7.10
CA ARG A 87 1.99 -20.84 -6.22
C ARG A 87 2.68 -20.97 -4.87
N GLU A 88 3.99 -20.81 -4.85
CA GLU A 88 4.87 -20.84 -3.68
C GLU A 88 4.61 -19.68 -2.70
N PHE A 89 3.96 -18.60 -3.16
CA PHE A 89 3.63 -17.45 -2.32
C PHE A 89 2.32 -17.63 -1.56
N GLY A 90 1.53 -18.65 -1.90
CA GLY A 90 0.27 -18.95 -1.22
C GLY A 90 0.50 -19.34 0.24
N GLY A 91 -0.29 -18.76 1.16
CA GLY A 91 -0.17 -19.04 2.61
C GLY A 91 1.01 -18.33 3.30
N SER A 92 1.67 -17.38 2.63
CA SER A 92 2.73 -16.56 3.25
C SER A 92 2.19 -15.78 4.46
N ASP A 93 2.92 -15.84 5.56
CA ASP A 93 2.74 -14.96 6.71
C ASP A 93 3.26 -13.53 6.43
N THR A 94 3.23 -12.65 7.41
CA THR A 94 3.70 -11.26 7.25
C THR A 94 5.20 -11.18 6.97
N PHE A 95 5.99 -12.10 7.53
CA PHE A 95 7.43 -12.14 7.32
C PHE A 95 7.77 -12.51 5.88
N ALA A 96 7.21 -13.61 5.37
CA ALA A 96 7.42 -14.04 3.99
C ALA A 96 6.86 -13.02 2.98
N THR A 97 5.64 -12.48 3.24
CA THR A 97 5.03 -11.43 2.41
C THR A 97 5.93 -10.21 2.30
N SER A 98 6.44 -9.71 3.41
CA SER A 98 7.33 -8.54 3.40
C SER A 98 8.66 -8.82 2.69
N GLN A 99 9.18 -10.03 2.77
CA GLN A 99 10.39 -10.45 2.04
C GLN A 99 10.17 -10.43 0.53
N ILE A 100 9.05 -10.96 0.06
CA ILE A 100 8.70 -11.02 -1.36
C ILE A 100 8.46 -9.60 -1.90
N LEU A 101 7.71 -8.78 -1.16
CA LEU A 101 7.44 -7.39 -1.57
C LEU A 101 8.70 -6.53 -1.54
N ALA A 102 9.58 -6.68 -0.57
CA ALA A 102 10.87 -5.98 -0.54
C ALA A 102 11.74 -6.36 -1.75
N ALA A 103 11.78 -7.64 -2.12
CA ALA A 103 12.46 -8.09 -3.33
C ALA A 103 11.84 -7.51 -4.61
N ALA A 104 10.51 -7.42 -4.66
CA ALA A 104 9.80 -6.80 -5.78
C ALA A 104 10.11 -5.31 -5.89
N VAL A 105 10.10 -4.57 -4.78
CA VAL A 105 10.47 -3.13 -4.72
C VAL A 105 11.90 -2.93 -5.21
N ASN A 106 12.84 -3.75 -4.76
CA ASN A 106 14.23 -3.73 -5.26
C ASN A 106 14.31 -4.01 -6.76
N LYS A 107 13.50 -4.96 -7.28
CA LYS A 107 13.48 -5.28 -8.71
C LYS A 107 12.85 -4.17 -9.57
N ILE A 108 11.84 -3.47 -9.06
CA ILE A 108 11.29 -2.26 -9.67
C ILE A 108 12.38 -1.17 -9.74
N GLY A 109 13.29 -1.20 -8.81
CA GLY A 109 14.39 -0.25 -8.65
C GLY A 109 13.94 0.99 -7.90
N VAL A 110 14.62 1.31 -6.82
CA VAL A 110 14.41 2.52 -6.02
C VAL A 110 15.66 3.37 -6.02
N GLY A 111 15.47 4.68 -6.15
CA GLY A 111 16.52 5.69 -6.11
C GLY A 111 16.34 6.62 -4.89
N PRO A 112 17.32 7.48 -4.62
CA PRO A 112 17.37 8.31 -3.42
C PRO A 112 16.21 9.32 -3.31
N GLU A 113 15.48 9.58 -4.40
CA GLU A 113 14.34 10.49 -4.41
C GLU A 113 12.98 9.78 -4.33
N ASP A 114 12.98 8.44 -4.35
CA ASP A 114 11.75 7.65 -4.39
C ASP A 114 11.11 7.51 -3.00
N VAL A 115 9.83 7.17 -2.96
CA VAL A 115 9.07 6.95 -1.73
C VAL A 115 8.27 5.67 -1.86
N VAL A 116 8.27 4.83 -0.82
CA VAL A 116 7.42 3.64 -0.73
C VAL A 116 6.22 3.94 0.16
N PHE A 117 5.05 3.59 -0.29
CA PHE A 117 3.78 3.77 0.44
C PHE A 117 3.14 2.42 0.75
N CYS A 118 2.59 2.30 1.94
CA CYS A 118 1.74 1.19 2.35
C CYS A 118 0.52 1.73 3.08
N GLY A 119 -0.63 1.07 2.94
CA GLY A 119 -1.74 1.26 3.86
C GLY A 119 -1.39 0.75 5.26
N ARG A 120 -2.10 1.22 6.27
CA ARG A 120 -1.86 0.83 7.67
C ARG A 120 -1.93 -0.68 7.87
N GLN A 121 -2.96 -1.33 7.35
CA GLN A 121 -3.18 -2.77 7.50
C GLN A 121 -4.11 -3.29 6.42
N ALA A 122 -4.13 -4.61 6.23
CA ALA A 122 -5.14 -5.28 5.43
C ALA A 122 -6.32 -5.67 6.33
N ILE A 123 -7.55 -5.35 5.91
CA ILE A 123 -8.77 -5.56 6.70
C ILE A 123 -9.13 -7.04 6.93
N ASP A 124 -8.48 -7.96 6.23
CA ASP A 124 -8.68 -9.41 6.38
C ASP A 124 -7.76 -10.06 7.43
N GLY A 125 -6.66 -9.39 7.80
CA GLY A 125 -5.68 -9.95 8.72
C GLY A 125 -5.32 -9.05 9.90
N ASP A 126 -5.55 -7.74 9.80
CA ASP A 126 -5.39 -6.70 10.84
C ASP A 126 -4.03 -6.68 11.56
N THR A 127 -2.96 -7.16 10.93
CA THR A 127 -1.65 -7.27 11.59
C THR A 127 -0.87 -5.97 11.66
N ALA A 128 -1.07 -5.05 10.71
CA ALA A 128 -0.35 -3.78 10.58
C ALA A 128 1.20 -3.92 10.53
N GLN A 129 1.73 -5.07 10.10
CA GLN A 129 3.16 -5.41 10.20
C GLN A 129 3.90 -5.35 8.87
N VAL A 130 3.22 -5.58 7.74
CA VAL A 130 3.90 -5.77 6.45
C VAL A 130 4.67 -4.53 6.02
N GLY A 131 4.08 -3.33 6.11
CA GLY A 131 4.76 -2.07 5.77
C GLY A 131 6.05 -1.86 6.57
N PRO A 132 6.01 -1.85 7.91
CA PRO A 132 7.20 -1.76 8.75
C PRO A 132 8.27 -2.84 8.46
N GLN A 133 7.85 -4.07 8.19
CA GLN A 133 8.77 -5.15 7.84
C GLN A 133 9.43 -4.95 6.47
N ILE A 134 8.71 -4.39 5.49
CA ILE A 134 9.31 -4.01 4.20
C ILE A 134 10.38 -2.94 4.41
N ALA A 135 10.10 -1.91 5.21
CA ALA A 135 11.06 -0.86 5.52
C ALA A 135 12.33 -1.41 6.13
N GLU A 136 12.21 -2.31 7.11
CA GLU A 136 13.35 -2.97 7.75
C GLU A 136 14.18 -3.77 6.74
N LYS A 137 13.54 -4.58 5.89
CA LYS A 137 14.24 -5.40 4.88
C LYS A 137 14.92 -4.59 3.78
N LEU A 138 14.43 -3.39 3.52
CA LEU A 138 15.03 -2.45 2.57
C LEU A 138 15.99 -1.45 3.23
N HIS A 139 16.15 -1.52 4.56
CA HIS A 139 16.92 -0.57 5.36
C HIS A 139 16.49 0.88 5.14
N LEU A 140 15.17 1.11 5.05
CA LEU A 140 14.59 2.42 4.84
C LEU A 140 14.12 3.04 6.16
N PRO A 141 14.32 4.35 6.35
CA PRO A 141 13.58 5.09 7.36
C PRO A 141 12.07 4.90 7.15
N GLN A 142 11.31 4.85 8.23
CA GLN A 142 9.86 4.71 8.13
C GLN A 142 9.13 5.68 9.05
N VAL A 143 7.96 6.13 8.60
CA VAL A 143 7.02 6.87 9.44
C VAL A 143 5.66 6.20 9.35
N THR A 144 5.11 5.82 10.51
CA THR A 144 3.82 5.13 10.62
C THR A 144 2.70 6.08 11.02
N TYR A 145 1.45 5.69 10.77
CA TYR A 145 0.24 6.44 11.11
C TYR A 145 0.22 7.85 10.50
N VAL A 146 0.60 7.95 9.23
CA VAL A 146 0.66 9.21 8.50
C VAL A 146 -0.70 9.61 7.96
N ALA A 147 -1.13 10.84 8.22
CA ALA A 147 -2.37 11.42 7.71
C ALA A 147 -2.14 12.42 6.56
N ASP A 148 -0.98 13.05 6.49
CA ASP A 148 -0.65 14.00 5.43
C ASP A 148 0.85 14.01 5.13
N ILE A 149 1.20 14.36 3.89
CA ILE A 149 2.58 14.38 3.40
C ILE A 149 2.81 15.57 2.48
N GLN A 150 3.90 16.26 2.70
CA GLN A 150 4.40 17.33 1.85
C GLN A 150 5.87 17.07 1.52
N LYS A 151 6.27 17.35 0.27
CA LYS A 151 7.64 17.19 -0.21
C LYS A 151 8.25 18.54 -0.55
N ASP A 152 9.44 18.78 -0.03
CA ASP A 152 10.29 19.91 -0.37
C ASP A 152 11.72 19.41 -0.62
N GLY A 153 12.18 19.53 -1.85
CA GLY A 153 13.45 18.93 -2.27
C GLY A 153 13.46 17.43 -1.98
N ASN A 154 14.45 16.96 -1.24
CA ASN A 154 14.60 15.56 -0.81
C ASN A 154 14.08 15.33 0.63
N THR A 155 13.30 16.25 1.16
CA THR A 155 12.71 16.13 2.50
C THR A 155 11.20 15.95 2.40
N LEU A 156 10.68 14.97 3.12
CA LEU A 156 9.25 14.78 3.34
C LEU A 156 8.90 15.33 4.73
N THR A 157 7.92 16.21 4.79
CA THR A 157 7.30 16.63 6.04
C THR A 157 5.98 15.91 6.16
N VAL A 158 5.85 15.05 7.15
CA VAL A 158 4.69 14.18 7.34
C VAL A 158 3.98 14.47 8.66
N LYS A 159 2.66 14.45 8.64
CA LYS A 159 1.81 14.56 9.82
C LYS A 159 1.52 13.16 10.33
N ARG A 160 2.16 12.75 11.42
CA ARG A 160 1.93 11.47 12.09
C ARG A 160 0.86 11.63 13.15
N MET A 161 -0.17 10.80 13.12
CA MET A 161 -1.23 10.79 14.13
C MET A 161 -0.77 10.04 15.38
N LEU A 162 -1.18 10.53 16.53
CA LEU A 162 -1.02 9.94 17.86
C LEU A 162 -2.40 9.80 18.50
N GLU A 163 -2.49 9.13 19.64
CA GLU A 163 -3.77 8.93 20.35
C GLU A 163 -4.44 10.23 20.75
N ASP A 164 -3.64 11.21 21.19
CA ASP A 164 -4.09 12.50 21.73
C ASP A 164 -3.67 13.72 20.91
N GLY A 165 -3.23 13.52 19.66
CA GLY A 165 -2.79 14.61 18.82
C GLY A 165 -2.04 14.17 17.57
N TYR A 166 -1.05 14.97 17.18
CA TYR A 166 -0.19 14.65 16.03
C TYR A 166 1.23 15.16 16.22
N MET A 167 2.14 14.57 15.48
CA MET A 167 3.54 14.99 15.42
C MET A 167 3.90 15.33 13.98
N MET A 168 4.62 16.44 13.77
CA MET A 168 5.24 16.75 12.48
C MET A 168 6.62 16.12 12.45
N VAL A 169 6.85 15.23 11.48
CA VAL A 169 8.12 14.50 11.32
C VAL A 169 8.73 14.89 9.98
N LYS A 170 10.02 15.19 9.97
CA LYS A 170 10.80 15.35 8.74
C LYS A 170 11.64 14.10 8.51
N VAL A 171 11.55 13.55 7.32
CA VAL A 171 12.32 12.37 6.89
C VAL A 171 12.85 12.64 5.48
N GLN A 172 14.02 12.10 5.18
CA GLN A 172 14.55 12.16 3.81
C GLN A 172 13.74 11.25 2.87
N THR A 173 13.72 11.58 1.60
CA THR A 173 13.24 10.66 0.55
C THR A 173 14.04 9.35 0.58
N LEU A 174 13.53 8.34 -0.11
CA LEU A 174 13.84 6.93 0.07
C LEU A 174 13.50 6.48 1.49
N SER A 175 12.22 6.65 1.81
CA SER A 175 11.61 6.20 3.06
C SER A 175 10.32 5.45 2.77
N LEU A 176 9.84 4.67 3.77
CA LEU A 176 8.53 4.05 3.73
C LEU A 176 7.53 4.85 4.56
N ILE A 177 6.43 5.22 3.93
CA ILE A 177 5.33 5.97 4.53
C ILE A 177 4.12 5.04 4.68
N HIS A 178 3.68 4.86 5.91
CA HIS A 178 2.59 4.00 6.30
C HIS A 178 1.35 4.85 6.59
N ILE A 179 0.41 4.90 5.65
CA ILE A 179 -0.76 5.78 5.68
C ILE A 179 -1.87 5.18 6.55
N SER A 180 -2.43 5.98 7.45
CA SER A 180 -3.53 5.55 8.35
C SER A 180 -4.86 6.25 8.09
N GLU A 181 -4.85 7.44 7.50
CA GLU A 181 -6.04 8.26 7.34
C GLU A 181 -6.32 8.55 5.86
N PRO A 182 -7.59 8.62 5.45
CA PRO A 182 -7.94 9.07 4.12
C PRO A 182 -7.62 10.56 3.97
N THR A 183 -6.66 10.86 3.14
CA THR A 183 -6.50 12.23 2.66
C THR A 183 -7.63 12.51 1.67
N ARG A 184 -8.70 13.16 2.13
CA ARG A 184 -9.84 13.48 1.26
C ARG A 184 -9.39 14.38 0.10
N ARG A 185 -9.43 13.87 -1.14
CA ARG A 185 -9.61 14.75 -2.29
C ARG A 185 -11.00 15.39 -2.12
N THR A 186 -11.08 16.71 -2.11
CA THR A 186 -12.34 17.37 -2.36
C THR A 186 -12.81 16.95 -3.76
N PRO A 187 -14.06 16.46 -3.92
CA PRO A 187 -14.58 16.21 -5.26
C PRO A 187 -14.44 17.49 -6.07
N ILE A 188 -13.88 17.39 -7.26
CA ILE A 188 -13.93 18.49 -8.23
C ILE A 188 -15.41 18.61 -8.59
N SER A 189 -16.03 19.69 -8.12
CA SER A 189 -17.39 20.08 -8.47
C SER A 189 -17.47 20.51 -9.93
#